data_8763577ca933b088002014ffe9e61445
#
_entry.id   8763577ca933b088002014ffe9e61445
#
_cell.length_a   1.000
_cell.length_b   1.000
_cell.length_c   1.000
_cell.angle_alpha   90.00
_cell.angle_beta   90.00
_cell.angle_gamma   90.00
#
_symmetry.space_group_name_H-M   'P 1'
#
loop_
_entity.id
_entity.type
_entity.pdbx_description
1 polymer ?
#
loop_
_entity_poly.entity_id
_entity_poly.type
_entity_poly.pdbx_seq_one_letter_code
_entity_poly.pdbx_strand_id
1 'polypeptide(L)'
;LVCFGDSITAQDWPDYLTLRCAREGFNNVSIIRRAVSGTRILREYSCITYAAYGLKGATRFPIEMNVAGARSVIVQHGINDIIHPVGVEVNKFRPWSDMPTADDLINGVRSLYVTHARKLSLKIYSGTLLPIYGWRTYNENRDIIRMAFNEWLRTAPEFDGCVDFDKAVRGHDDPKRFANNFDSGDHLHPSAKAYEAMAESVPEELLK
;
A
#
# COMPACT_ATOMS: atom_id res chain seq x y z
N LEU A 1 11.90 6.27 9.41
CA LEU A 1 10.94 5.36 8.80
C LEU A 1 10.38 5.96 7.51
N VAL A 2 10.45 5.22 6.40
CA VAL A 2 9.85 5.61 5.12
C VAL A 2 8.50 4.91 4.97
N CYS A 3 7.49 5.63 4.50
CA CYS A 3 6.16 5.11 4.15
C CYS A 3 6.03 5.17 2.63
N PHE A 4 6.09 4.01 1.96
CA PHE A 4 6.03 3.91 0.51
C PHE A 4 4.70 3.31 0.05
N GLY A 5 4.08 3.91 -0.98
CA GLY A 5 2.81 3.41 -1.48
C GLY A 5 2.14 4.25 -2.57
N ASP A 6 0.84 4.12 -2.61
CA ASP A 6 -0.07 4.80 -3.54
C ASP A 6 -0.90 5.91 -2.86
N SER A 7 -2.15 6.17 -3.33
CA SER A 7 -3.02 7.20 -2.78
C SER A 7 -3.34 7.02 -1.30
N ILE A 8 -3.46 5.79 -0.83
CA ILE A 8 -3.77 5.50 0.58
C ILE A 8 -2.60 5.94 1.48
N THR A 9 -1.36 5.70 1.05
CA THR A 9 -0.17 6.17 1.76
C THR A 9 0.14 7.65 1.49
N ALA A 10 -0.27 8.20 0.33
CA ALA A 10 -0.11 9.62 0.02
C ALA A 10 -1.05 10.52 0.86
N GLN A 11 -2.10 9.94 1.44
CA GLN A 11 -3.01 10.62 2.35
C GLN A 11 -2.52 10.51 3.81
N ASP A 12 -3.39 10.41 4.78
CA ASP A 12 -3.19 10.93 6.12
C ASP A 12 -2.58 9.96 7.15
N TRP A 13 -2.52 8.62 6.89
CA TRP A 13 -2.01 7.73 7.93
C TRP A 13 -0.54 8.00 8.35
N PRO A 14 0.38 8.44 7.45
CA PRO A 14 1.73 8.80 7.89
C PRO A 14 1.75 10.08 8.75
N ASP A 15 0.80 11.00 8.53
CA ASP A 15 0.65 12.20 9.33
C ASP A 15 0.10 11.86 10.72
N TYR A 16 -0.92 10.99 10.81
CA TYR A 16 -1.39 10.45 12.09
C TYR A 16 -0.29 9.67 12.83
N LEU A 17 0.56 8.94 12.11
CA LEU A 17 1.72 8.28 12.72
C LEU A 17 2.71 9.29 13.30
N THR A 18 2.93 10.40 12.62
CA THR A 18 3.75 11.50 13.15
C THR A 18 3.13 12.10 14.41
N LEU A 19 1.82 12.32 14.43
CA LEU A 19 1.09 12.78 15.62
C LEU A 19 1.18 11.78 16.77
N ARG A 20 1.04 10.48 16.48
CA ARG A 20 1.24 9.42 17.46
C ARG A 20 2.65 9.45 18.05
N CYS A 21 3.68 9.58 17.21
CA CYS A 21 5.06 9.69 17.69
C CYS A 21 5.23 10.86 18.66
N ALA A 22 4.68 12.02 18.33
CA ALA A 22 4.74 13.19 19.20
C ALA A 22 3.97 12.98 20.53
N ARG A 23 2.77 12.38 20.47
CA ARG A 23 1.94 12.08 21.63
C ARG A 23 2.60 11.08 22.59
N GLU A 24 3.24 10.05 22.06
CA GLU A 24 3.83 8.95 22.81
C GLU A 24 5.33 9.15 23.14
N GLY A 25 5.91 10.26 22.70
CA GLY A 25 7.29 10.61 23.03
C GLY A 25 8.35 9.87 22.20
N PHE A 26 8.01 9.35 21.02
CA PHE A 26 8.96 8.77 20.07
C PHE A 26 9.72 9.88 19.31
N ASN A 27 10.70 10.51 19.95
CA ASN A 27 11.39 11.69 19.44
C ASN A 27 12.56 11.39 18.49
N ASN A 28 12.93 10.12 18.33
CA ASN A 28 14.11 9.70 17.56
C ASN A 28 13.77 9.20 16.15
N VAL A 29 12.50 9.25 15.74
CA VAL A 29 12.04 8.80 14.45
C VAL A 29 11.44 9.95 13.64
N SER A 30 11.81 10.02 12.37
CA SER A 30 11.14 10.87 11.37
C SER A 30 10.31 10.00 10.44
N ILE A 31 9.07 10.39 10.17
CA ILE A 31 8.17 9.72 9.25
C ILE A 31 8.27 10.40 7.88
N ILE A 32 8.70 9.67 6.87
CA ILE A 32 8.95 10.20 5.52
C ILE A 32 8.00 9.54 4.54
N ARG A 33 7.10 10.32 3.96
CA ARG A 33 6.15 9.85 2.96
C ARG A 33 6.79 9.84 1.56
N ARG A 34 6.73 8.66 0.90
CA ARG A 34 7.14 8.43 -0.49
C ARG A 34 6.00 7.68 -1.20
N ALA A 35 4.95 8.41 -1.56
CA ALA A 35 3.74 7.82 -2.10
C ALA A 35 3.17 8.67 -3.24
N VAL A 36 2.63 8.01 -4.26
CA VAL A 36 2.03 8.67 -5.42
C VAL A 36 0.69 8.03 -5.74
N SER A 37 -0.36 8.84 -5.74
CA SER A 37 -1.73 8.42 -6.03
C SER A 37 -1.84 7.70 -7.38
N GLY A 38 -2.58 6.58 -7.43
CA GLY A 38 -2.86 5.85 -8.66
C GLY A 38 -1.72 4.96 -9.15
N THR A 39 -0.53 5.03 -8.55
CA THR A 39 0.64 4.25 -9.00
C THR A 39 0.44 2.74 -8.75
N ARG A 40 1.00 1.94 -9.65
CA ARG A 40 0.98 0.47 -9.63
C ARG A 40 2.39 -0.07 -9.36
N ILE A 41 2.50 -1.30 -8.90
CA ILE A 41 3.79 -1.98 -8.71
C ILE A 41 4.42 -2.31 -10.05
N LEU A 42 3.64 -2.99 -10.91
CA LEU A 42 4.16 -3.71 -12.07
C LEU A 42 4.18 -2.88 -13.35
N ARG A 43 3.22 -1.96 -13.49
CA ARG A 43 2.99 -1.24 -14.75
C ARG A 43 2.79 0.24 -14.51
N GLU A 44 3.24 1.06 -15.42
CA GLU A 44 2.89 2.47 -15.52
C GLU A 44 1.86 2.70 -16.63
N TYR A 45 1.22 3.85 -16.63
CA TYR A 45 0.29 4.21 -17.69
C TYR A 45 1.05 4.77 -18.88
N SER A 46 0.65 4.36 -20.07
CA SER A 46 1.28 4.75 -21.34
C SER A 46 0.68 6.01 -21.96
N CYS A 47 -0.08 6.81 -21.21
CA CYS A 47 -0.73 8.01 -21.74
C CYS A 47 -0.61 9.22 -20.81
N ILE A 48 -0.61 10.40 -21.40
CA ILE A 48 -0.46 11.67 -20.68
C ILE A 48 -1.61 11.96 -19.70
N THR A 49 -2.81 11.43 -19.93
CA THR A 49 -3.97 11.61 -19.05
C THR A 49 -3.71 11.06 -17.64
N TYR A 50 -2.88 10.03 -17.52
CA TYR A 50 -2.52 9.42 -16.25
C TYR A 50 -1.07 9.73 -15.82
N ALA A 51 -0.43 10.72 -16.43
CA ALA A 51 0.95 11.09 -16.09
C ALA A 51 1.11 11.46 -14.60
N ALA A 52 0.06 12.03 -13.99
CA ALA A 52 0.03 12.34 -12.56
C ALA A 52 0.11 11.11 -11.65
N TYR A 53 -0.20 9.90 -12.16
CA TYR A 53 -0.02 8.65 -11.42
C TYR A 53 1.46 8.20 -11.37
N GLY A 54 2.33 8.91 -12.05
CA GLY A 54 3.77 8.70 -11.98
C GLY A 54 4.26 7.38 -12.56
N LEU A 55 5.52 7.12 -12.33
CA LEU A 55 6.19 5.88 -12.73
C LEU A 55 5.70 4.71 -11.86
N LYS A 56 5.80 3.49 -12.38
CA LYS A 56 5.52 2.27 -11.62
C LYS A 56 6.43 2.15 -10.40
N GLY A 57 5.94 1.46 -9.38
CA GLY A 57 6.66 1.27 -8.14
C GLY A 57 8.03 0.63 -8.31
N ALA A 58 8.16 -0.29 -9.26
CA ALA A 58 9.43 -0.90 -9.65
C ALA A 58 10.52 0.11 -10.05
N THR A 59 10.13 1.20 -10.70
CA THR A 59 11.05 2.29 -11.08
C THR A 59 11.23 3.28 -9.93
N ARG A 60 10.14 3.61 -9.21
CA ARG A 60 10.17 4.60 -8.12
C ARG A 60 10.95 4.12 -6.90
N PHE A 61 10.76 2.87 -6.48
CA PHE A 61 11.30 2.35 -5.23
C PHE A 61 12.83 2.51 -5.13
N PRO A 62 13.64 2.13 -6.13
CA PRO A 62 15.08 2.33 -6.08
C PRO A 62 15.51 3.78 -5.90
N ILE A 63 14.76 4.71 -6.49
CA ILE A 63 15.08 6.14 -6.44
C ILE A 63 14.66 6.74 -5.10
N GLU A 64 13.45 6.42 -4.67
CA GLU A 64 12.82 7.05 -3.51
C GLU A 64 13.27 6.47 -2.16
N MET A 65 13.86 5.27 -2.16
CA MET A 65 14.45 4.68 -0.94
C MET A 65 15.86 5.18 -0.65
N ASN A 66 16.47 5.93 -1.55
CA ASN A 66 17.77 6.54 -1.30
C ASN A 66 17.63 7.79 -0.41
N VAL A 67 17.24 7.57 0.83
CA VAL A 67 17.02 8.62 1.83
C VAL A 67 18.10 8.52 2.90
N ALA A 68 18.88 9.58 3.07
CA ALA A 68 19.94 9.61 4.08
C ALA A 68 19.37 9.38 5.48
N GLY A 69 19.94 8.43 6.21
CA GLY A 69 19.50 8.08 7.57
C GLY A 69 18.26 7.18 7.64
N ALA A 70 17.66 6.79 6.50
CA ALA A 70 16.58 5.81 6.51
C ALA A 70 17.08 4.46 7.05
N ARG A 71 16.29 3.83 7.92
CA ARG A 71 16.59 2.50 8.50
C ARG A 71 15.55 1.46 8.16
N SER A 72 14.32 1.90 7.89
CA SER A 72 13.18 1.02 7.64
C SER A 72 12.19 1.64 6.66
N VAL A 73 11.44 0.77 5.97
CA VAL A 73 10.34 1.16 5.09
C VAL A 73 9.12 0.28 5.35
N ILE A 74 7.94 0.88 5.42
CA ILE A 74 6.65 0.21 5.31
C ILE A 74 6.18 0.36 3.86
N VAL A 75 5.87 -0.76 3.20
CA VAL A 75 5.38 -0.79 1.82
C VAL A 75 3.90 -1.18 1.82
N GLN A 76 3.03 -0.23 1.53
CA GLN A 76 1.59 -0.44 1.35
C GLN A 76 1.24 -0.08 -0.10
N HIS A 77 1.34 -1.06 -1.01
CA HIS A 77 1.27 -0.82 -2.45
C HIS A 77 0.74 -2.04 -3.21
N GLY A 78 -0.01 -1.84 -4.31
CA GLY A 78 -0.48 -2.89 -5.18
C GLY A 78 -1.99 -2.89 -5.44
N ILE A 79 -2.77 -2.11 -4.69
CA ILE A 79 -4.22 -2.07 -4.92
C ILE A 79 -4.58 -1.58 -6.32
N ASN A 80 -3.80 -0.64 -6.86
CA ASN A 80 -4.04 -0.08 -8.19
C ASN A 80 -3.72 -1.05 -9.33
N ASP A 81 -2.85 -2.03 -9.11
CA ASP A 81 -2.63 -3.12 -10.06
C ASP A 81 -3.90 -3.96 -10.21
N ILE A 82 -4.65 -4.14 -9.11
CA ILE A 82 -5.87 -4.96 -9.05
C ILE A 82 -7.09 -4.20 -9.58
N ILE A 83 -7.27 -2.93 -9.20
CA ILE A 83 -8.53 -2.20 -9.46
C ILE A 83 -8.55 -1.43 -10.79
N HIS A 84 -7.40 -1.14 -11.39
CA HIS A 84 -7.35 -0.31 -12.60
C HIS A 84 -7.62 -1.03 -13.92
N PRO A 85 -7.26 -2.30 -14.14
CA PRO A 85 -7.64 -2.97 -15.39
C PRO A 85 -9.17 -3.05 -15.53
N VAL A 86 -9.70 -2.50 -16.63
CA VAL A 86 -11.16 -2.40 -16.89
C VAL A 86 -11.54 -2.86 -18.30
N GLY A 87 -10.53 -3.20 -19.13
CA GLY A 87 -10.71 -3.59 -20.52
C GLY A 87 -10.56 -2.42 -21.49
N VAL A 88 -10.05 -2.72 -22.68
CA VAL A 88 -9.83 -1.70 -23.73
C VAL A 88 -11.13 -1.11 -24.26
N GLU A 89 -12.23 -1.84 -24.15
CA GLU A 89 -13.59 -1.41 -24.48
C GLU A 89 -14.08 -0.27 -23.56
N VAL A 90 -13.56 -0.20 -22.35
CA VAL A 90 -13.84 0.86 -21.37
C VAL A 90 -12.77 1.94 -21.42
N ASN A 91 -11.50 1.51 -21.43
CA ASN A 91 -10.37 2.43 -21.46
C ASN A 91 -9.15 1.76 -22.10
N LYS A 92 -8.70 2.25 -23.25
CA LYS A 92 -7.60 1.69 -24.04
C LYS A 92 -6.25 1.62 -23.31
N PHE A 93 -6.08 2.38 -22.23
CA PHE A 93 -4.86 2.41 -21.42
C PHE A 93 -4.92 1.52 -20.18
N ARG A 94 -6.03 0.81 -19.97
CA ARG A 94 -6.26 -0.09 -18.84
C ARG A 94 -6.82 -1.45 -19.29
N PRO A 95 -6.10 -2.16 -20.20
CA PRO A 95 -6.56 -3.42 -20.76
C PRO A 95 -6.67 -4.52 -19.70
N TRP A 96 -7.52 -5.53 -19.98
CA TRP A 96 -7.61 -6.73 -19.14
C TRP A 96 -6.27 -7.48 -19.02
N SER A 97 -5.41 -7.39 -20.03
CA SER A 97 -4.06 -7.98 -19.99
C SER A 97 -3.15 -7.41 -18.90
N ASP A 98 -3.53 -6.28 -18.29
CA ASP A 98 -2.83 -5.69 -17.15
C ASP A 98 -3.27 -6.29 -15.81
N MET A 99 -4.35 -7.12 -15.77
CA MET A 99 -4.82 -7.74 -14.54
C MET A 99 -3.75 -8.71 -14.02
N PRO A 100 -3.23 -8.50 -12.81
CA PRO A 100 -2.24 -9.40 -12.23
C PRO A 100 -2.91 -10.64 -11.63
N THR A 101 -2.13 -11.69 -11.49
CA THR A 101 -2.37 -12.72 -10.47
C THR A 101 -1.77 -12.28 -9.13
N ALA A 102 -2.12 -12.96 -8.04
CA ALA A 102 -1.44 -12.73 -6.76
C ALA A 102 0.07 -13.01 -6.86
N ASP A 103 0.47 -14.05 -7.61
CA ASP A 103 1.87 -14.41 -7.82
C ASP A 103 2.64 -13.35 -8.61
N ASP A 104 2.01 -12.65 -9.55
CA ASP A 104 2.65 -11.52 -10.24
C ASP A 104 3.00 -10.40 -9.26
N LEU A 105 2.07 -10.06 -8.35
CA LEU A 105 2.31 -9.05 -7.31
C LEU A 105 3.39 -9.50 -6.32
N ILE A 106 3.32 -10.75 -5.87
CA ILE A 106 4.31 -11.37 -4.96
C ILE A 106 5.70 -11.30 -5.58
N ASN A 107 5.84 -11.77 -6.81
CA ASN A 107 7.12 -11.78 -7.51
C ASN A 107 7.64 -10.36 -7.78
N GLY A 108 6.73 -9.43 -8.10
CA GLY A 108 7.06 -8.02 -8.24
C GLY A 108 7.64 -7.43 -6.96
N VAL A 109 6.95 -7.59 -5.83
CA VAL A 109 7.45 -7.08 -4.53
C VAL A 109 8.74 -7.77 -4.12
N ARG A 110 8.82 -9.10 -4.23
CA ARG A 110 10.01 -9.87 -3.86
C ARG A 110 11.25 -9.45 -4.65
N SER A 111 11.13 -9.41 -5.97
CA SER A 111 12.28 -9.11 -6.85
C SER A 111 12.68 -7.65 -6.83
N LEU A 112 11.73 -6.74 -6.68
CA LEU A 112 11.96 -5.31 -6.84
C LEU A 112 12.13 -4.59 -5.50
N TYR A 113 11.21 -4.78 -4.55
CA TYR A 113 11.23 -4.03 -3.29
C TYR A 113 12.11 -4.70 -2.25
N VAL A 114 11.86 -5.98 -1.96
CA VAL A 114 12.65 -6.71 -0.95
C VAL A 114 14.13 -6.74 -1.34
N THR A 115 14.42 -7.14 -2.58
CA THR A 115 15.80 -7.21 -3.08
C THR A 115 16.50 -5.86 -2.99
N HIS A 116 15.81 -4.76 -3.32
CA HIS A 116 16.42 -3.43 -3.28
C HIS A 116 16.58 -2.91 -1.84
N ALA A 117 15.59 -3.09 -0.99
CA ALA A 117 15.69 -2.74 0.43
C ALA A 117 16.90 -3.42 1.10
N ARG A 118 17.11 -4.71 0.81
CA ARG A 118 18.26 -5.46 1.33
C ARG A 118 19.61 -4.90 0.82
N LYS A 119 19.70 -4.46 -0.44
CA LYS A 119 20.89 -3.79 -0.98
C LYS A 119 21.21 -2.48 -0.26
N LEU A 120 20.19 -1.78 0.22
CA LEU A 120 20.32 -0.54 0.99
C LEU A 120 20.44 -0.78 2.50
N SER A 121 20.47 -2.03 2.95
CA SER A 121 20.43 -2.41 4.37
C SER A 121 19.20 -1.85 5.12
N LEU A 122 18.10 -1.63 4.41
CA LEU A 122 16.84 -1.21 5.00
C LEU A 122 16.06 -2.44 5.51
N LYS A 123 15.51 -2.32 6.71
CA LYS A 123 14.43 -3.21 7.14
C LYS A 123 13.18 -2.90 6.32
N ILE A 124 12.51 -3.94 5.82
CA ILE A 124 11.29 -3.80 5.02
C ILE A 124 10.12 -4.49 5.71
N TYR A 125 9.06 -3.74 5.92
CA TYR A 125 7.80 -4.18 6.50
C TYR A 125 6.71 -4.15 5.45
N SER A 126 5.92 -5.21 5.37
CA SER A 126 4.75 -5.22 4.51
C SER A 126 3.60 -4.44 5.14
N GLY A 127 2.80 -3.77 4.31
CA GLY A 127 1.51 -3.20 4.68
C GLY A 127 0.40 -3.85 3.87
N THR A 128 -0.61 -4.45 4.51
CA THR A 128 -1.68 -5.14 3.82
C THR A 128 -2.59 -4.18 3.05
N LEU A 129 -3.16 -4.65 1.93
CA LEU A 129 -4.12 -3.91 1.11
C LEU A 129 -5.50 -3.89 1.78
N LEU A 130 -6.15 -2.74 1.79
CA LEU A 130 -7.42 -2.50 2.46
C LEU A 130 -8.61 -3.16 1.74
N PRO A 131 -9.78 -3.32 2.39
CA PRO A 131 -11.01 -3.78 1.75
C PRO A 131 -11.41 -2.91 0.57
N ILE A 132 -12.04 -3.53 -0.44
CA ILE A 132 -12.48 -2.84 -1.66
C ILE A 132 -13.92 -3.13 -2.05
N TYR A 133 -14.70 -3.77 -1.18
CA TYR A 133 -16.10 -4.08 -1.48
C TYR A 133 -16.92 -2.80 -1.63
N GLY A 134 -17.57 -2.65 -2.76
CA GLY A 134 -18.33 -1.44 -3.10
C GLY A 134 -17.56 -0.47 -4.02
N TRP A 135 -16.25 -0.62 -4.16
CA TRP A 135 -15.49 0.18 -5.13
C TRP A 135 -16.03 -0.06 -6.55
N ARG A 136 -16.07 0.99 -7.37
CA ARG A 136 -16.68 0.99 -8.71
C ARG A 136 -16.23 -0.12 -9.68
N THR A 137 -15.05 -0.69 -9.48
CA THR A 137 -14.53 -1.80 -10.29
C THR A 137 -14.46 -3.11 -9.52
N TYR A 138 -15.06 -3.16 -8.32
CA TYR A 138 -15.10 -4.37 -7.51
C TYR A 138 -15.70 -5.56 -8.26
N ASN A 139 -15.09 -6.72 -8.11
CA ASN A 139 -15.67 -8.03 -8.32
C ASN A 139 -14.95 -9.05 -7.44
N GLU A 140 -15.54 -10.25 -7.28
CA GLU A 140 -14.99 -11.31 -6.43
C GLU A 140 -13.55 -11.71 -6.82
N ASN A 141 -13.24 -11.76 -8.11
CA ASN A 141 -11.89 -12.10 -8.58
C ASN A 141 -10.82 -11.12 -8.06
N ARG A 142 -11.13 -9.82 -8.08
CA ARG A 142 -10.21 -8.79 -7.58
C ARG A 142 -9.98 -8.94 -6.08
N ASP A 143 -11.04 -9.26 -5.34
CA ASP A 143 -10.94 -9.48 -3.90
C ASP A 143 -10.18 -10.77 -3.58
N ILE A 144 -10.36 -11.84 -4.34
CA ILE A 144 -9.57 -13.07 -4.24
C ILE A 144 -8.07 -12.77 -4.42
N ILE A 145 -7.70 -12.00 -5.44
CA ILE A 145 -6.30 -11.60 -5.68
C ILE A 145 -5.77 -10.79 -4.48
N ARG A 146 -6.55 -9.80 -4.00
CA ARG A 146 -6.19 -8.98 -2.84
C ARG A 146 -5.98 -9.82 -1.59
N MET A 147 -6.90 -10.74 -1.30
CA MET A 147 -6.83 -11.60 -0.12
C MET A 147 -5.64 -12.56 -0.19
N ALA A 148 -5.38 -13.18 -1.34
CA ALA A 148 -4.22 -14.05 -1.52
C ALA A 148 -2.90 -13.29 -1.38
N PHE A 149 -2.83 -12.08 -1.95
CA PHE A 149 -1.66 -11.22 -1.78
C PHE A 149 -1.49 -10.78 -0.32
N ASN A 150 -2.56 -10.39 0.38
CA ASN A 150 -2.52 -10.05 1.81
C ASN A 150 -2.07 -11.22 2.68
N GLU A 151 -2.47 -12.45 2.38
CA GLU A 151 -2.03 -13.61 3.13
C GLU A 151 -0.50 -13.80 3.02
N TRP A 152 0.04 -13.65 1.82
CA TRP A 152 1.48 -13.65 1.65
C TRP A 152 2.16 -12.48 2.38
N LEU A 153 1.62 -11.26 2.31
CA LEU A 153 2.17 -10.09 3.03
C LEU A 153 2.26 -10.32 4.54
N ARG A 154 1.30 -11.08 5.12
CA ARG A 154 1.27 -11.39 6.56
C ARG A 154 2.30 -12.43 6.97
N THR A 155 2.61 -13.38 6.09
CA THR A 155 3.32 -14.62 6.46
C THR A 155 4.70 -14.75 5.84
N ALA A 156 5.03 -13.92 4.86
CA ALA A 156 6.27 -14.04 4.10
C ALA A 156 7.51 -13.73 4.94
N PRO A 157 8.46 -14.67 5.02
CA PRO A 157 9.68 -14.51 5.82
C PRO A 157 10.66 -13.49 5.23
N GLU A 158 10.41 -13.01 4.04
CA GLU A 158 11.22 -11.99 3.35
C GLU A 158 11.11 -10.61 4.00
N PHE A 159 10.02 -10.35 4.74
CA PHE A 159 9.82 -9.10 5.46
C PHE A 159 10.36 -9.19 6.90
N ASP A 160 10.75 -8.04 7.44
CA ASP A 160 11.13 -7.91 8.85
C ASP A 160 9.90 -7.86 9.78
N GLY A 161 8.70 -7.78 9.21
CA GLY A 161 7.41 -7.81 9.87
C GLY A 161 6.29 -7.32 8.97
N CYS A 162 5.06 -7.36 9.48
CA CYS A 162 3.86 -6.93 8.78
C CYS A 162 3.08 -5.93 9.61
N VAL A 163 2.67 -4.83 8.96
CA VAL A 163 1.63 -3.91 9.48
C VAL A 163 0.31 -4.29 8.84
N ASP A 164 -0.57 -4.93 9.59
CA ASP A 164 -1.85 -5.44 9.06
C ASP A 164 -2.90 -4.33 9.04
N PHE A 165 -2.77 -3.41 8.10
CA PHE A 165 -3.71 -2.32 7.89
C PHE A 165 -5.12 -2.81 7.55
N ASP A 166 -5.25 -3.91 6.78
CA ASP A 166 -6.54 -4.53 6.49
C ASP A 166 -7.27 -4.91 7.79
N LYS A 167 -6.58 -5.57 8.72
CA LYS A 167 -7.14 -5.94 10.02
C LYS A 167 -7.54 -4.71 10.85
N ALA A 168 -6.78 -3.64 10.76
CA ALA A 168 -7.04 -2.41 11.51
C ALA A 168 -8.31 -1.69 11.07
N VAL A 169 -8.72 -1.85 9.78
CA VAL A 169 -9.83 -1.06 9.22
C VAL A 169 -11.02 -1.86 8.72
N ARG A 170 -10.90 -3.18 8.57
CA ARG A 170 -11.99 -4.01 8.05
C ARG A 170 -13.11 -4.22 9.07
N GLY A 171 -14.31 -4.45 8.59
CA GLY A 171 -15.45 -4.81 9.42
C GLY A 171 -15.25 -6.16 10.13
N HIS A 172 -15.71 -6.25 11.36
CA HIS A 172 -15.64 -7.49 12.14
C HIS A 172 -16.55 -8.57 11.54
N ASP A 173 -17.78 -8.20 11.17
CA ASP A 173 -18.80 -9.15 10.68
C ASP A 173 -18.67 -9.40 9.17
N ASP A 174 -18.13 -8.45 8.42
CA ASP A 174 -17.84 -8.58 6.98
C ASP A 174 -16.45 -8.01 6.68
N PRO A 175 -15.41 -8.85 6.63
CA PRO A 175 -14.03 -8.42 6.41
C PRO A 175 -13.74 -7.94 4.98
N LYS A 176 -14.70 -8.07 4.04
CA LYS A 176 -14.59 -7.50 2.70
C LYS A 176 -14.84 -6.00 2.66
N ARG A 177 -15.44 -5.44 3.73
CA ARG A 177 -15.82 -4.02 3.86
C ARG A 177 -14.98 -3.31 4.91
N PHE A 178 -14.93 -2.00 4.80
CA PHE A 178 -14.50 -1.17 5.92
C PHE A 178 -15.46 -1.31 7.11
N ALA A 179 -14.93 -1.18 8.32
CA ALA A 179 -15.74 -1.02 9.52
C ALA A 179 -16.58 0.27 9.44
N ASN A 180 -17.63 0.34 10.26
CA ASN A 180 -18.50 1.51 10.32
C ASN A 180 -17.69 2.80 10.55
N ASN A 181 -17.96 3.82 9.73
CA ASN A 181 -17.28 5.13 9.75
C ASN A 181 -15.79 5.11 9.35
N PHE A 182 -15.30 4.00 8.78
CA PHE A 182 -13.92 3.88 8.32
C PHE A 182 -13.76 4.10 6.79
N ASP A 183 -14.86 4.06 6.05
CA ASP A 183 -14.92 4.36 4.62
C ASP A 183 -15.07 5.87 4.39
N SER A 184 -14.34 6.43 3.43
CA SER A 184 -14.52 7.83 3.02
C SER A 184 -15.83 8.06 2.22
N GLY A 185 -16.47 6.97 1.78
CA GLY A 185 -17.67 6.95 0.95
C GLY A 185 -17.43 6.49 -0.48
N ASP A 186 -16.18 6.28 -0.89
CA ASP A 186 -15.84 5.77 -2.22
C ASP A 186 -15.53 4.26 -2.22
N HIS A 187 -15.49 3.63 -1.05
CA HIS A 187 -15.22 2.20 -0.83
C HIS A 187 -13.80 1.75 -1.23
N LEU A 188 -12.85 2.66 -1.22
CA LEU A 188 -11.43 2.42 -1.46
C LEU A 188 -10.52 3.18 -0.49
N HIS A 189 -10.81 4.47 -0.29
CA HIS A 189 -9.99 5.30 0.57
C HIS A 189 -10.56 5.33 1.99
N PRO A 190 -9.68 5.23 2.99
CA PRO A 190 -10.06 5.37 4.40
C PRO A 190 -10.63 6.74 4.74
N SER A 191 -11.52 6.79 5.74
CA SER A 191 -11.87 8.03 6.43
C SER A 191 -10.72 8.49 7.34
N ALA A 192 -10.78 9.72 7.84
CA ALA A 192 -9.81 10.23 8.82
C ALA A 192 -9.66 9.29 10.03
N LYS A 193 -10.77 8.75 10.53
CA LYS A 193 -10.78 7.80 11.66
C LYS A 193 -10.05 6.48 11.30
N ALA A 194 -10.20 6.01 10.08
CA ALA A 194 -9.50 4.81 9.63
C ALA A 194 -8.00 5.06 9.43
N TYR A 195 -7.61 6.23 8.93
CA TYR A 195 -6.19 6.61 8.86
C TYR A 195 -5.53 6.67 10.24
N GLU A 196 -6.26 7.18 11.25
CA GLU A 196 -5.80 7.15 12.64
C GLU A 196 -5.61 5.69 13.12
N ALA A 197 -6.61 4.81 12.87
CA ALA A 197 -6.51 3.39 13.23
C ALA A 197 -5.34 2.68 12.51
N MET A 198 -5.06 3.02 11.25
CA MET A 198 -3.89 2.52 10.54
C MET A 198 -2.59 2.95 11.23
N ALA A 199 -2.47 4.22 11.60
CA ALA A 199 -1.31 4.74 12.32
C ALA A 199 -1.12 4.05 13.68
N GLU A 200 -2.20 3.83 14.43
CA GLU A 200 -2.17 3.11 15.71
C GLU A 200 -1.77 1.64 15.57
N SER A 201 -2.01 1.03 14.41
CA SER A 201 -1.63 -0.36 14.15
C SER A 201 -0.13 -0.56 13.84
N VAL A 202 0.62 0.51 13.63
CA VAL A 202 2.07 0.42 13.40
C VAL A 202 2.78 -0.02 14.68
N PRO A 203 3.58 -1.10 14.66
CA PRO A 203 4.28 -1.59 15.84
C PRO A 203 5.27 -0.58 16.42
N GLU A 204 5.32 -0.46 17.75
CA GLU A 204 6.20 0.50 18.43
C GLU A 204 7.70 0.28 18.15
N GLU A 205 8.12 -0.96 17.88
CA GLU A 205 9.52 -1.25 17.55
C GLU A 205 10.00 -0.53 16.29
N LEU A 206 9.09 -0.08 15.44
CA LEU A 206 9.38 0.75 14.26
C LEU A 206 9.58 2.23 14.61
N LEU A 207 9.19 2.63 15.82
CA LEU A 207 9.14 4.01 16.28
C LEU A 207 10.24 4.33 17.33
N LYS A 208 11.00 3.30 17.72
CA LYS A 208 12.07 3.38 18.74
C LYS A 208 13.48 3.54 18.19
#